data_ed6dc32faa3e4bcee9d55523fef5f923
#
_entry.id   ed6dc32faa3e4bcee9d55523fef5f923
#
_cell.length_a   1.000
_cell.length_b   1.000
_cell.length_c   1.000
_cell.angle_alpha   90.00
_cell.angle_beta   90.00
_cell.angle_gamma   90.00
#
_symmetry.space_group_name_H-M   'P 1'
#
loop_
_entity.id
_entity.type
_entity.pdbx_description
1 polymer ?
#
loop_
_entity_poly.entity_id
_entity_poly.type
_entity_poly.pdbx_seq_one_letter_code
_entity_poly.pdbx_strand_id
1 'polypeptide(L)'
;MSASYRINEIFYSLQGEGFWTGTPIVFVRFSGCNLKCPFCDTSHEAFTQMSASEILEAVAYAGGPCRRVCLTGGEPSLQVDDALVKAFHDAGYAIHIETNGTRPLPEGIDWVTVSPKSPIVLKKADELKLVLAPGVEPSAWADYPAAWHFLQPCDDGISANVKEVTAYIQAHPFWRLSLQTHKLLGIR
;
A
#
# COMPACT_ATOMS: atom_id res chain seq x y z
N MET A 1 19.84 18.23 11.31
CA MET A 1 20.14 17.18 10.34
C MET A 1 18.86 16.95 9.56
N SER A 2 18.88 16.94 8.23
CA SER A 2 17.69 16.62 7.42
C SER A 2 17.26 15.18 7.70
N ALA A 3 15.96 14.92 7.74
CA ALA A 3 15.42 13.58 7.86
C ALA A 3 15.95 12.70 6.69
N SER A 4 16.14 11.44 6.95
CA SER A 4 16.72 10.50 6.00
C SER A 4 15.95 9.19 6.08
N TYR A 5 15.60 8.63 4.92
CA TYR A 5 14.66 7.53 4.77
C TYR A 5 15.35 6.32 4.13
N ARG A 6 15.01 5.12 4.57
CA ARG A 6 15.53 3.88 3.99
C ARG A 6 14.64 3.46 2.83
N ILE A 7 15.09 3.71 1.62
CA ILE A 7 14.36 3.42 0.39
C ILE A 7 14.90 2.13 -0.23
N ASN A 8 14.02 1.15 -0.41
CA ASN A 8 14.34 -0.11 -1.07
C ASN A 8 14.41 0.08 -2.60
N GLU A 9 13.36 0.68 -3.17
CA GLU A 9 13.28 0.98 -4.59
C GLU A 9 12.30 2.12 -4.90
N ILE A 10 12.50 2.77 -6.05
CA ILE A 10 11.55 3.73 -6.64
C ILE A 10 11.34 3.31 -8.09
N PHE A 11 10.09 3.12 -8.51
CA PHE A 11 9.76 2.71 -9.86
C PHE A 11 8.39 3.22 -10.30
N TYR A 12 8.21 3.39 -11.62
CA TYR A 12 6.94 3.78 -12.23
C TYR A 12 6.25 2.56 -12.80
N SER A 13 4.97 2.40 -12.47
CA SER A 13 4.14 1.29 -12.96
C SER A 13 2.66 1.67 -12.90
N LEU A 14 1.79 0.66 -13.04
CA LEU A 14 0.37 0.78 -12.74
C LEU A 14 0.09 0.24 -11.34
N GLN A 15 -0.82 0.92 -10.60
CA GLN A 15 -1.35 0.33 -9.37
C GLN A 15 -2.04 -1.00 -9.72
N GLY A 16 -1.60 -2.07 -9.09
CA GLY A 16 -2.08 -3.43 -9.36
C GLY A 16 -3.25 -3.87 -8.50
N GLU A 17 -3.61 -3.11 -7.46
CA GLU A 17 -4.53 -3.54 -6.40
C GLU A 17 -5.54 -2.45 -6.02
N GLY A 18 -6.69 -2.86 -5.48
CA GLY A 18 -7.67 -2.00 -4.86
C GLY A 18 -8.37 -1.03 -5.81
N PHE A 19 -8.78 0.11 -5.27
CA PHE A 19 -9.58 1.10 -5.98
C PHE A 19 -8.86 1.70 -7.20
N TRP A 20 -7.56 1.94 -7.07
CA TRP A 20 -6.76 2.60 -8.10
C TRP A 20 -6.14 1.64 -9.12
N THR A 21 -6.56 0.37 -9.16
CA THR A 21 -6.06 -0.62 -10.13
C THR A 21 -6.07 -0.07 -11.56
N GLY A 22 -4.93 -0.22 -12.27
CA GLY A 22 -4.73 0.26 -13.63
C GLY A 22 -4.30 1.72 -13.74
N THR A 23 -4.21 2.45 -12.62
CA THR A 23 -3.80 3.86 -12.63
C THR A 23 -2.28 4.00 -12.63
N PRO A 24 -1.69 4.83 -13.52
CA PRO A 24 -0.26 5.13 -13.49
C PRO A 24 0.16 5.82 -12.19
N ILE A 25 1.21 5.29 -11.53
CA ILE A 25 1.68 5.77 -10.24
C ILE A 25 3.17 5.47 -10.05
N VAL A 26 3.89 6.35 -9.34
CA VAL A 26 5.26 6.07 -8.94
C VAL A 26 5.26 5.46 -7.55
N PHE A 27 5.82 4.27 -7.43
CA PHE A 27 5.97 3.59 -6.14
C PHE A 27 7.26 4.02 -5.47
N VAL A 28 7.17 4.38 -4.20
CA VAL A 28 8.31 4.58 -3.29
C VAL A 28 8.22 3.49 -2.23
N ARG A 29 9.07 2.48 -2.36
CA ARG A 29 9.12 1.35 -1.44
C ARG A 29 10.11 1.60 -0.33
N PHE A 30 9.61 1.71 0.89
CA PHE A 30 10.42 1.82 2.10
C PHE A 30 10.95 0.45 2.53
N SER A 31 12.15 0.44 3.11
CA SER A 31 12.72 -0.75 3.72
C SER A 31 12.37 -0.85 5.19
N GLY A 32 12.18 -2.09 5.64
CA GLY A 32 11.84 -2.43 7.03
C GLY A 32 10.34 -2.51 7.28
N CYS A 33 9.95 -3.49 8.10
CA CYS A 33 8.58 -3.71 8.53
C CYS A 33 8.57 -4.12 10.00
N ASN A 34 7.51 -3.76 10.71
CA ASN A 34 7.28 -4.18 12.09
C ASN A 34 6.51 -5.51 12.20
N LEU A 35 6.13 -6.09 11.07
CA LEU A 35 5.47 -7.40 10.98
C LEU A 35 6.34 -8.39 10.19
N LYS A 36 6.07 -9.69 10.37
CA LYS A 36 6.68 -10.81 9.62
C LYS A 36 5.57 -11.73 9.12
N CYS A 37 4.85 -11.29 8.07
CA CYS A 37 3.75 -12.06 7.51
C CYS A 37 4.28 -13.26 6.73
N PRO A 38 3.73 -14.48 6.92
CA PRO A 38 4.21 -15.66 6.21
C PRO A 38 3.95 -15.62 4.70
N PHE A 39 2.97 -14.83 4.26
CA PHE A 39 2.62 -14.62 2.86
C PHE A 39 3.18 -13.30 2.29
N CYS A 40 4.19 -12.71 2.93
CA CYS A 40 4.79 -11.48 2.43
C CYS A 40 5.56 -11.77 1.13
N ASP A 41 5.19 -11.09 0.06
CA ASP A 41 5.80 -11.21 -1.27
C ASP A 41 6.85 -10.13 -1.55
N THR A 42 7.14 -9.30 -0.57
CA THR A 42 8.06 -8.17 -0.72
C THR A 42 9.36 -8.39 0.04
N SER A 43 10.48 -8.33 -0.68
CA SER A 43 11.81 -8.21 -0.07
C SER A 43 12.09 -6.73 0.24
N HIS A 44 12.21 -6.41 1.52
CA HIS A 44 12.38 -5.02 1.98
C HIS A 44 13.58 -4.84 2.94
N GLU A 45 14.59 -5.69 2.85
CA GLU A 45 15.79 -5.64 3.71
C GLU A 45 16.85 -4.70 3.15
N ALA A 46 17.10 -4.76 1.83
CA ALA A 46 18.05 -3.87 1.17
C ALA A 46 17.49 -2.44 1.09
N PHE A 47 18.38 -1.45 1.23
CA PHE A 47 17.98 -0.05 1.10
C PHE A 47 19.15 0.86 0.72
N THR A 48 18.80 2.01 0.16
CA THR A 48 19.62 3.20 0.05
C THR A 48 19.08 4.26 1.00
N GLN A 49 19.99 4.93 1.73
CA GLN A 49 19.60 6.05 2.57
C GLN A 49 19.41 7.28 1.69
N MET A 50 18.22 7.88 1.73
CA MET A 50 17.87 9.02 0.89
C MET A 50 17.23 10.15 1.69
N SER A 51 17.56 11.39 1.38
CA SER A 51 16.84 12.58 1.85
C SER A 51 15.52 12.75 1.07
N ALA A 52 14.63 13.62 1.56
CA ALA A 52 13.39 13.93 0.85
C ALA A 52 13.65 14.49 -0.56
N SER A 53 14.68 15.33 -0.74
CA SER A 53 15.04 15.87 -2.06
C SER A 53 15.49 14.78 -3.03
N GLU A 54 16.34 13.87 -2.59
CA GLU A 54 16.79 12.74 -3.43
C GLU A 54 15.64 11.82 -3.82
N ILE A 55 14.66 11.58 -2.90
CA ILE A 55 13.45 10.82 -3.22
C ILE A 55 12.63 11.55 -4.29
N LEU A 56 12.40 12.85 -4.14
CA LEU A 56 11.65 13.66 -5.12
C LEU A 56 12.30 13.67 -6.51
N GLU A 57 13.62 13.81 -6.56
CA GLU A 57 14.39 13.75 -7.83
C GLU A 57 14.22 12.38 -8.50
N ALA A 58 14.35 11.29 -7.73
CA ALA A 58 14.18 9.93 -8.24
C ALA A 58 12.74 9.66 -8.70
N VAL A 59 11.74 10.15 -7.96
CA VAL A 59 10.32 10.05 -8.34
C VAL A 59 10.03 10.82 -9.61
N ALA A 60 10.55 12.05 -9.74
CA ALA A 60 10.39 12.87 -10.94
C ALA A 60 11.05 12.22 -12.17
N TYR A 61 12.24 11.66 -11.99
CA TYR A 61 12.96 10.94 -13.05
C TYR A 61 12.20 9.68 -13.50
N ALA A 62 11.73 8.87 -12.57
CA ALA A 62 11.03 7.63 -12.87
C ALA A 62 9.65 7.87 -13.51
N GLY A 63 8.87 8.81 -12.97
CA GLY A 63 7.47 9.02 -13.32
C GLY A 63 7.22 10.02 -14.44
N GLY A 64 8.21 10.85 -14.81
CA GLY A 64 8.04 11.90 -15.83
C GLY A 64 6.84 12.82 -15.55
N PRO A 65 5.77 12.77 -16.37
CA PRO A 65 4.58 13.61 -16.17
C PRO A 65 3.65 13.13 -15.04
N CYS A 66 3.85 11.92 -14.49
CA CYS A 66 3.01 11.41 -13.41
C CYS A 66 3.14 12.27 -12.16
N ARG A 67 2.01 12.61 -11.55
CA ARG A 67 1.94 13.40 -10.31
C ARG A 67 1.23 12.67 -9.19
N ARG A 68 1.33 11.33 -9.19
CA ARG A 68 0.81 10.46 -8.14
C ARG A 68 1.91 9.55 -7.65
N VAL A 69 2.06 9.47 -6.33
CA VAL A 69 3.03 8.61 -5.65
C VAL A 69 2.32 7.66 -4.70
N CYS A 70 2.77 6.40 -4.66
CA CYS A 70 2.34 5.42 -3.67
C CYS A 70 3.49 5.11 -2.71
N LEU A 71 3.35 5.51 -1.47
CA LEU A 71 4.26 5.19 -0.37
C LEU A 71 3.90 3.79 0.13
N THR A 72 4.78 2.84 -0.07
CA THR A 72 4.56 1.41 0.21
C THR A 72 5.84 0.76 0.74
N GLY A 73 5.96 -0.56 0.72
CA GLY A 73 7.20 -1.27 1.01
C GLY A 73 7.07 -2.31 2.08
N GLY A 74 7.94 -2.30 3.11
CA GLY A 74 7.73 -3.00 4.36
C GLY A 74 6.53 -2.38 5.09
N GLU A 75 6.81 -1.42 5.97
CA GLU A 75 5.76 -0.57 6.54
C GLU A 75 6.17 0.90 6.47
N PRO A 76 5.57 1.70 5.56
CA PRO A 76 5.96 3.09 5.34
C PRO A 76 5.70 3.99 6.55
N SER A 77 4.68 3.70 7.37
CA SER A 77 4.37 4.49 8.57
C SER A 77 5.47 4.47 9.65
N LEU A 78 6.48 3.62 9.50
CA LEU A 78 7.67 3.64 10.36
C LEU A 78 8.58 4.84 10.07
N GLN A 79 8.48 5.43 8.90
CA GLN A 79 9.43 6.42 8.41
C GLN A 79 8.79 7.68 7.82
N VAL A 80 7.60 7.56 7.21
CA VAL A 80 6.89 8.70 6.62
C VAL A 80 6.54 9.72 7.71
N ASP A 81 6.95 10.97 7.50
CA ASP A 81 6.74 12.10 8.40
C ASP A 81 6.14 13.31 7.67
N ASP A 82 5.76 14.34 8.42
CA ASP A 82 5.17 15.58 7.89
C ASP A 82 6.10 16.29 6.91
N ALA A 83 7.42 16.17 7.10
CA ALA A 83 8.40 16.83 6.23
C ALA A 83 8.40 16.20 4.82
N LEU A 84 8.33 14.87 4.73
CA LEU A 84 8.25 14.18 3.45
C LEU A 84 6.91 14.42 2.76
N VAL A 85 5.80 14.38 3.51
CA VAL A 85 4.45 14.68 2.99
C VAL A 85 4.42 16.09 2.41
N LYS A 86 4.90 17.07 3.18
CA LYS A 86 4.99 18.45 2.70
C LYS A 86 5.84 18.58 1.44
N ALA A 87 6.99 17.92 1.38
CA ALA A 87 7.88 17.99 0.22
C ALA A 87 7.21 17.45 -1.06
N PHE A 88 6.43 16.35 -0.97
CA PHE A 88 5.65 15.83 -2.10
C PHE A 88 4.55 16.80 -2.53
N HIS A 89 3.81 17.40 -1.60
CA HIS A 89 2.76 18.38 -1.92
C HIS A 89 3.34 19.66 -2.54
N ASP A 90 4.45 20.18 -2.01
CA ASP A 90 5.13 21.35 -2.58
C ASP A 90 5.59 21.09 -4.04
N ALA A 91 5.90 19.83 -4.37
CA ALA A 91 6.24 19.39 -5.71
C ALA A 91 5.02 18.99 -6.59
N GLY A 92 3.79 19.13 -6.07
CA GLY A 92 2.54 18.92 -6.80
C GLY A 92 2.14 17.44 -6.95
N TYR A 93 2.60 16.56 -6.06
CA TYR A 93 2.20 15.15 -6.05
C TYR A 93 0.99 14.90 -5.17
N ALA A 94 0.06 14.07 -5.65
CA ALA A 94 -0.93 13.41 -4.82
C ALA A 94 -0.30 12.16 -4.18
N ILE A 95 -0.53 11.98 -2.87
CA ILE A 95 0.13 10.98 -2.03
C ILE A 95 -0.85 9.88 -1.67
N HIS A 96 -0.61 8.66 -2.14
CA HIS A 96 -1.25 7.45 -1.67
C HIS A 96 -0.32 6.73 -0.70
N ILE A 97 -0.88 6.06 0.30
CA ILE A 97 -0.11 5.18 1.19
C ILE A 97 -0.78 3.82 1.33
N GLU A 98 0.02 2.77 1.29
CA GLU A 98 -0.39 1.41 1.66
C GLU A 98 0.27 1.02 2.99
N THR A 99 -0.53 0.81 4.01
CA THR A 99 -0.05 0.55 5.38
C THR A 99 -0.75 -0.63 6.02
N ASN A 100 -0.08 -1.30 6.94
CA ASN A 100 -0.71 -2.32 7.78
C ASN A 100 -1.59 -1.73 8.91
N GLY A 101 -1.61 -0.42 9.07
CA GLY A 101 -2.46 0.30 10.02
C GLY A 101 -2.03 0.26 11.48
N THR A 102 -0.86 -0.30 11.81
CA THR A 102 -0.39 -0.46 13.19
C THR A 102 0.21 0.79 13.81
N ARG A 103 0.38 1.87 13.04
CA ARG A 103 0.92 3.16 13.49
C ARG A 103 0.08 4.31 12.96
N PRO A 104 0.08 5.46 13.67
CA PRO A 104 -0.53 6.67 13.14
C PRO A 104 0.22 7.14 11.88
N LEU A 105 -0.49 7.88 11.03
CA LEU A 105 0.06 8.54 9.84
C LEU A 105 0.16 10.04 10.08
N PRO A 106 1.10 10.73 9.41
CA PRO A 106 1.09 12.18 9.33
C PRO A 106 -0.17 12.68 8.61
N GLU A 107 -0.51 13.94 8.82
CA GLU A 107 -1.60 14.59 8.09
C GLU A 107 -1.22 14.83 6.61
N GLY A 108 -2.21 15.03 5.75
CA GLY A 108 -1.99 15.38 4.34
C GLY A 108 -1.78 14.18 3.40
N ILE A 109 -2.00 12.95 3.83
CA ILE A 109 -2.09 11.81 2.90
C ILE A 109 -3.41 11.90 2.15
N ASP A 110 -3.37 11.91 0.80
CA ASP A 110 -4.54 12.10 -0.05
C ASP A 110 -5.38 10.82 -0.22
N TRP A 111 -4.75 9.64 -0.06
CA TRP A 111 -5.42 8.34 -0.11
C TRP A 111 -4.74 7.34 0.82
N VAL A 112 -5.51 6.81 1.76
CA VAL A 112 -5.03 5.82 2.72
C VAL A 112 -5.66 4.46 2.42
N THR A 113 -4.83 3.49 2.02
CA THR A 113 -5.21 2.08 1.95
C THR A 113 -4.66 1.36 3.20
N VAL A 114 -5.57 0.84 4.02
CA VAL A 114 -5.22 0.00 5.17
C VAL A 114 -5.36 -1.47 4.79
N SER A 115 -4.30 -2.23 4.95
CA SER A 115 -4.29 -3.68 4.76
C SER A 115 -3.91 -4.39 6.07
N PRO A 116 -4.88 -4.62 6.97
CA PRO A 116 -4.62 -5.12 8.31
C PRO A 116 -4.12 -6.57 8.29
N LYS A 117 -3.15 -6.87 9.15
CA LYS A 117 -2.55 -8.20 9.36
C LYS A 117 -2.35 -8.51 10.85
N SER A 118 -2.74 -7.57 11.69
CA SER A 118 -2.69 -7.60 13.16
C SER A 118 -3.65 -6.53 13.68
N PRO A 119 -3.87 -6.39 14.99
CA PRO A 119 -4.62 -5.26 15.54
C PRO A 119 -4.05 -3.92 15.07
N ILE A 120 -4.92 -3.03 14.60
CA ILE A 120 -4.56 -1.73 14.04
C ILE A 120 -4.91 -0.57 14.98
N VAL A 121 -4.25 0.58 14.79
CA VAL A 121 -4.51 1.82 15.53
C VAL A 121 -5.24 2.86 14.69
N LEU A 122 -5.14 2.79 13.36
CA LEU A 122 -5.87 3.68 12.46
C LEU A 122 -7.37 3.45 12.59
N LYS A 123 -8.13 4.52 12.79
CA LYS A 123 -9.57 4.48 13.06
C LYS A 123 -10.43 4.59 11.80
N LYS A 124 -9.84 5.04 10.70
CA LYS A 124 -10.48 5.20 9.39
C LYS A 124 -9.46 5.13 8.27
N ALA A 125 -9.93 4.83 7.06
CA ALA A 125 -9.15 4.88 5.83
C ALA A 125 -10.07 5.25 4.65
N ASP A 126 -9.49 5.52 3.47
CA ASP A 126 -10.26 5.62 2.23
C ASP A 126 -10.59 4.22 1.71
N GLU A 127 -9.66 3.29 1.92
CA GLU A 127 -9.77 1.90 1.47
C GLU A 127 -9.31 0.93 2.56
N LEU A 128 -10.15 -0.06 2.83
CA LEU A 128 -9.76 -1.28 3.53
C LEU A 128 -9.50 -2.37 2.49
N LYS A 129 -8.27 -2.88 2.42
CA LYS A 129 -7.88 -3.98 1.53
C LYS A 129 -7.48 -5.19 2.38
N LEU A 130 -8.41 -6.11 2.57
CA LEU A 130 -8.23 -7.29 3.42
C LEU A 130 -7.74 -8.48 2.59
N VAL A 131 -6.56 -9.00 2.92
CA VAL A 131 -6.06 -10.25 2.34
C VAL A 131 -6.71 -11.41 3.08
N LEU A 132 -7.42 -12.29 2.36
CA LEU A 132 -8.07 -13.47 2.94
C LEU A 132 -7.04 -14.59 3.17
N ALA A 133 -6.21 -14.40 4.18
CA ALA A 133 -5.27 -15.41 4.64
C ALA A 133 -5.94 -16.38 5.65
N PRO A 134 -5.37 -17.57 5.92
CA PRO A 134 -5.90 -18.48 6.93
C PRO A 134 -6.13 -17.80 8.28
N GLY A 135 -7.34 -17.95 8.83
CA GLY A 135 -7.74 -17.37 10.12
C GLY A 135 -8.22 -15.90 10.04
N VAL A 136 -8.29 -15.30 8.85
CA VAL A 136 -8.86 -13.97 8.66
C VAL A 136 -10.36 -14.08 8.44
N GLU A 137 -11.14 -13.40 9.29
CA GLU A 137 -12.61 -13.35 9.21
C GLU A 137 -13.05 -11.98 8.67
N PRO A 138 -13.50 -11.88 7.40
CA PRO A 138 -13.88 -10.59 6.81
C PRO A 138 -15.03 -9.91 7.54
N SER A 139 -15.93 -10.65 8.18
CA SER A 139 -17.03 -10.09 8.99
C SER A 139 -16.55 -9.23 10.16
N ALA A 140 -15.39 -9.50 10.72
CA ALA A 140 -14.79 -8.69 11.79
C ALA A 140 -14.37 -7.28 11.32
N TRP A 141 -14.29 -7.07 10.01
CA TRP A 141 -13.85 -5.81 9.37
C TRP A 141 -14.98 -5.09 8.63
N ALA A 142 -16.20 -5.65 8.64
CA ALA A 142 -17.32 -5.10 7.89
C ALA A 142 -17.67 -3.67 8.31
N ASP A 143 -17.56 -3.36 9.60
CA ASP A 143 -17.87 -2.05 10.18
C ASP A 143 -16.64 -1.12 10.29
N TYR A 144 -15.49 -1.51 9.74
CA TYR A 144 -14.33 -0.62 9.75
C TYR A 144 -14.62 0.63 8.91
N PRO A 145 -14.38 1.84 9.44
CA PRO A 145 -14.70 3.07 8.73
C PRO A 145 -13.79 3.30 7.52
N ALA A 146 -14.19 2.77 6.36
CA ALA A 146 -13.55 3.00 5.07
C ALA A 146 -14.62 3.29 4.01
N ALA A 147 -14.29 4.14 3.03
CA ALA A 147 -15.18 4.40 1.89
C ALA A 147 -15.30 3.17 0.98
N TRP A 148 -14.25 2.36 0.91
CA TRP A 148 -14.17 1.17 0.06
C TRP A 148 -13.64 -0.04 0.82
N HIS A 149 -14.29 -1.19 0.62
CA HIS A 149 -13.87 -2.45 1.21
C HIS A 149 -13.51 -3.43 0.10
N PHE A 150 -12.25 -3.86 0.09
CA PHE A 150 -11.74 -4.85 -0.85
C PHE A 150 -11.30 -6.12 -0.13
N LEU A 151 -11.70 -7.26 -0.70
CA LEU A 151 -11.22 -8.56 -0.30
C LEU A 151 -10.28 -9.08 -1.39
N GLN A 152 -9.08 -9.49 -0.98
CA GLN A 152 -8.02 -9.92 -1.88
C GLN A 152 -7.65 -11.37 -1.60
N PRO A 153 -7.56 -12.24 -2.64
CA PRO A 153 -7.01 -13.57 -2.46
C PRO A 153 -5.62 -13.54 -1.86
N CYS A 154 -5.34 -14.42 -0.92
CA CYS A 154 -3.98 -14.63 -0.43
C CYS A 154 -3.21 -15.44 -1.46
N ASP A 155 -2.18 -14.85 -2.03
CA ASP A 155 -1.24 -15.54 -2.91
C ASP A 155 -0.02 -15.95 -2.06
N ASP A 156 0.00 -17.23 -1.69
CA ASP A 156 1.09 -17.84 -0.92
C ASP A 156 2.12 -18.56 -1.81
N GLY A 157 2.00 -18.38 -3.14
CA GLY A 157 2.85 -19.01 -4.15
C GLY A 157 2.46 -20.47 -4.47
N ILE A 158 1.41 -21.02 -3.83
CA ILE A 158 0.91 -22.39 -4.07
C ILE A 158 -0.39 -22.35 -4.82
N SER A 159 -1.38 -21.64 -4.30
CA SER A 159 -2.66 -21.39 -4.97
C SER A 159 -3.36 -20.20 -4.32
N ALA A 160 -3.81 -19.26 -5.13
CA ALA A 160 -4.65 -18.21 -4.61
C ALA A 160 -6.07 -18.73 -4.35
N ASN A 161 -6.64 -18.38 -3.20
CA ASN A 161 -8.00 -18.78 -2.81
C ASN A 161 -9.10 -17.93 -3.49
N VAL A 162 -8.97 -17.70 -4.81
CA VAL A 162 -9.85 -16.84 -5.59
C VAL A 162 -11.31 -17.27 -5.52
N LYS A 163 -11.58 -18.59 -5.57
CA LYS A 163 -12.95 -19.12 -5.51
C LYS A 163 -13.63 -18.80 -4.18
N GLU A 164 -12.91 -18.91 -3.08
CA GLU A 164 -13.40 -18.59 -1.75
C GLU A 164 -13.72 -17.11 -1.61
N VAL A 165 -12.78 -16.24 -2.03
CA VAL A 165 -12.95 -14.78 -2.04
C VAL A 165 -14.15 -14.37 -2.89
N THR A 166 -14.30 -14.91 -4.10
CA THR A 166 -15.42 -14.57 -4.99
C THR A 166 -16.75 -15.03 -4.44
N ALA A 167 -16.82 -16.23 -3.85
CA ALA A 167 -18.04 -16.71 -3.20
C ALA A 167 -18.43 -15.83 -2.01
N TYR A 168 -17.46 -15.42 -1.19
CA TYR A 168 -17.72 -14.51 -0.08
C TYR A 168 -18.26 -13.17 -0.55
N ILE A 169 -17.64 -12.55 -1.57
CA ILE A 169 -18.07 -11.25 -2.12
C ILE A 169 -19.49 -11.36 -2.70
N GLN A 170 -19.82 -12.44 -3.41
CA GLN A 170 -21.17 -12.65 -3.96
C GLN A 170 -22.25 -12.75 -2.85
N ALA A 171 -21.90 -13.30 -1.70
CA ALA A 171 -22.78 -13.34 -0.52
C ALA A 171 -22.82 -12.00 0.25
N HIS A 172 -21.79 -11.15 0.10
CA HIS A 172 -21.64 -9.89 0.82
C HIS A 172 -21.31 -8.74 -0.15
N PRO A 173 -22.26 -8.22 -0.92
CA PRO A 173 -22.03 -7.38 -2.09
C PRO A 173 -21.47 -5.98 -1.80
N PHE A 174 -21.28 -5.58 -0.55
CA PHE A 174 -20.56 -4.36 -0.23
C PHE A 174 -19.03 -4.52 -0.33
N TRP A 175 -18.51 -5.77 -0.29
CA TRP A 175 -17.12 -6.06 -0.59
C TRP A 175 -16.86 -6.06 -2.10
N ARG A 176 -15.68 -5.64 -2.49
CA ARG A 176 -15.18 -5.66 -3.86
C ARG A 176 -13.97 -6.59 -3.96
N LEU A 177 -13.76 -7.15 -5.15
CA LEU A 177 -12.58 -7.96 -5.42
C LEU A 177 -11.37 -7.07 -5.68
N SER A 178 -10.27 -7.30 -4.97
CA SER A 178 -8.94 -6.84 -5.33
C SER A 178 -8.13 -8.03 -5.85
N LEU A 179 -7.39 -7.82 -6.93
CA LEU A 179 -6.42 -8.78 -7.45
C LEU A 179 -5.04 -8.12 -7.50
N GLN A 180 -4.00 -8.92 -7.58
CA GLN A 180 -2.64 -8.46 -7.87
C GLN A 180 -2.43 -8.43 -9.39
N THR A 181 -3.09 -7.48 -10.07
CA THR A 181 -3.12 -7.42 -11.54
C THR A 181 -1.74 -7.21 -12.15
N HIS A 182 -0.81 -6.58 -11.44
CA HIS A 182 0.59 -6.46 -11.85
C HIS A 182 1.25 -7.83 -12.07
N LYS A 183 0.94 -8.84 -11.24
CA LYS A 183 1.43 -10.23 -11.44
C LYS A 183 0.83 -10.87 -12.69
N LEU A 184 -0.47 -10.63 -12.95
CA LEU A 184 -1.15 -11.15 -14.15
C LEU A 184 -0.60 -10.54 -15.45
N LEU A 185 -0.21 -9.26 -15.39
CA LEU A 185 0.33 -8.52 -16.53
C LEU A 185 1.85 -8.70 -16.69
N GLY A 186 2.54 -9.31 -15.73
CA GLY A 186 3.99 -9.45 -15.73
C GLY A 186 4.74 -8.11 -15.64
N ILE A 187 4.12 -7.09 -15.01
CA ILE A 187 4.72 -5.78 -14.74
C ILE A 187 5.13 -5.66 -13.27
N ARG A 188 5.92 -4.62 -12.97
CA ARG A 188 6.33 -4.34 -11.58
C ARG A 188 5.18 -3.74 -10.81
#